data_01552de44a53634cdb923d3bc562f205
#
_entry.id   01552de44a53634cdb923d3bc562f205
#
_cell.length_a   1.000
_cell.length_b   1.000
_cell.length_c   1.000
_cell.angle_alpha   90.00
_cell.angle_beta   90.00
_cell.angle_gamma   90.00
#
_symmetry.space_group_name_H-M   'P 1'
#
loop_
_entity.id
_entity.type
_entity.pdbx_description
1 polymer ?
#
loop_
_entity_poly.entity_id
_entity_poly.type
_entity_poly.pdbx_seq_one_letter_code
_entity_poly.pdbx_strand_id
1 'polypeptide(L)' 'MTLDKARELLAVQAGFGGGYNRNAARLILAEVAREHGQAAADALIGELSLDRVFGFAPGTLP' A
#
# COMPACT_ATOMS: atom_id res chain seq x y z
N MET A 1 -9.52 7.56 4.69
CA MET A 1 -8.30 8.26 5.12
C MET A 1 -7.72 9.10 3.99
N THR A 2 -6.89 10.08 4.33
CA THR A 2 -6.22 10.87 3.31
C THR A 2 -5.07 10.09 2.69
N LEU A 3 -4.63 10.50 1.49
CA LEU A 3 -3.47 9.87 0.87
C LEU A 3 -2.20 10.08 1.68
N ASP A 4 -2.05 11.23 2.32
CA ASP A 4 -0.90 11.48 3.18
C ASP A 4 -0.87 10.54 4.37
N LYS A 5 -2.03 10.29 4.97
CA LYS A 5 -2.11 9.36 6.09
C LYS A 5 -1.83 7.92 5.64
N ALA A 6 -2.37 7.54 4.49
CA ALA A 6 -2.13 6.22 3.94
C ALA A 6 -0.64 6.02 3.65
N ARG A 7 0.01 7.02 3.06
CA ARG A 7 1.45 6.97 2.78
C ARG A 7 2.25 6.78 4.07
N GLU A 8 1.91 7.53 5.11
CA GLU A 8 2.58 7.44 6.40
C GLU A 8 2.43 6.05 7.00
N LEU A 9 1.22 5.52 7.01
CA LEU A 9 0.95 4.20 7.58
C LEU A 9 1.64 3.09 6.80
N LEU A 10 1.63 3.18 5.46
CA LEU A 10 2.29 2.20 4.61
C LEU A 10 3.80 2.23 4.77
N ALA A 11 4.37 3.43 4.93
CA ALA A 11 5.81 3.56 5.14
C ALA A 11 6.23 2.90 6.45
N VAL A 12 5.42 3.03 7.50
CA VAL A 12 5.69 2.35 8.78
C VAL A 12 5.66 0.84 8.58
N GLN A 13 4.65 0.31 7.90
CA GLN A 13 4.55 -1.13 7.65
C GLN A 13 5.73 -1.64 6.82
N ALA A 14 6.13 -0.89 5.81
CA ALA A 14 7.26 -1.26 4.96
C ALA A 14 8.57 -1.29 5.75
N GLY A 15 8.69 -0.43 6.76
CA GLY A 15 9.87 -0.36 7.61
C GLY A 15 10.10 -1.60 8.45
N PHE A 16 9.07 -2.40 8.68
CA PHE A 16 9.20 -3.67 9.41
C PHE A 16 9.66 -4.84 8.54
N GLY A 17 9.75 -4.62 7.23
CA GLY A 17 10.15 -5.67 6.30
C GLY A 17 9.00 -6.47 5.75
N GLY A 18 9.23 -7.14 4.64
CA GLY A 18 8.21 -7.88 3.93
C GLY A 18 7.79 -9.13 4.66
N GLY A 19 6.51 -9.44 4.57
CA GLY A 19 5.96 -10.67 5.10
C GLY A 19 5.28 -10.54 6.45
N TYR A 20 5.80 -9.72 7.34
CA TYR A 20 5.24 -9.63 8.68
C TYR A 20 3.93 -8.85 8.71
N ASN A 21 3.92 -7.67 8.10
CA ASN A 21 2.75 -6.80 8.12
C ASN A 21 2.08 -6.67 6.75
N ARG A 22 2.25 -7.68 5.90
CA ARG A 22 1.69 -7.65 4.55
C ARG A 22 0.17 -7.46 4.56
N ASN A 23 -0.51 -8.14 5.46
CA ASN A 23 -1.96 -8.06 5.52
C ASN A 23 -2.44 -6.66 5.93
N ALA A 24 -1.74 -6.02 6.85
CA ALA A 24 -2.08 -4.66 7.25
C ALA A 24 -1.89 -3.69 6.08
N ALA A 25 -0.78 -3.83 5.35
CA ALA A 25 -0.52 -3.00 4.18
C ALA A 25 -1.59 -3.24 3.10
N ARG A 26 -1.99 -4.47 2.88
CA ARG A 26 -3.02 -4.82 1.92
C ARG A 26 -4.35 -4.13 2.25
N LEU A 27 -4.72 -4.13 3.50
CA LEU A 27 -5.98 -3.50 3.94
C LEU A 27 -5.94 -1.98 3.75
N ILE A 28 -4.79 -1.36 4.01
CA ILE A 28 -4.64 0.08 3.79
C ILE A 28 -4.76 0.39 2.29
N LEU A 29 -4.09 -0.39 1.44
CA LEU A 29 -4.16 -0.20 0.00
C LEU A 29 -5.56 -0.44 -0.55
N ALA A 30 -6.28 -1.41 -0.01
CA ALA A 30 -7.65 -1.67 -0.42
C ALA A 30 -8.56 -0.47 -0.08
N GLU A 31 -8.35 0.14 1.08
CA GLU A 31 -9.10 1.32 1.45
C GLU A 31 -8.77 2.50 0.54
N VAL A 32 -7.50 2.68 0.21
CA VAL A 32 -7.07 3.74 -0.73
C VAL A 32 -7.73 3.53 -2.09
N ALA A 33 -7.72 2.31 -2.60
CA ALA A 33 -8.33 2.01 -3.89
C ALA A 33 -9.82 2.30 -3.87
N ARG A 34 -10.49 1.99 -2.77
CA ARG A 34 -11.93 2.22 -2.63
C ARG A 34 -12.27 3.70 -2.55
N GLU A 35 -11.46 4.48 -1.80
CA GLU A 35 -11.75 5.89 -1.56
C GLU A 35 -11.19 6.82 -2.62
N HIS A 36 -10.03 6.49 -3.16
CA HIS A 36 -9.27 7.38 -4.07
C HIS A 36 -9.06 6.80 -5.46
N GLY A 37 -9.41 5.55 -5.65
CA GLY A 37 -9.26 4.87 -6.93
C GLY A 37 -8.00 4.02 -7.01
N GLN A 38 -8.01 3.09 -7.96
CA GLN A 38 -6.91 2.15 -8.15
C GLN A 38 -5.61 2.86 -8.51
N ALA A 39 -5.69 3.95 -9.28
CA ALA A 39 -4.50 4.69 -9.68
C ALA A 39 -3.75 5.26 -8.49
N ALA A 40 -4.48 5.73 -7.47
CA ALA A 40 -3.85 6.24 -6.25
C ALA A 40 -3.14 5.13 -5.48
N ALA A 41 -3.76 3.96 -5.39
CA ALA A 41 -3.15 2.81 -4.74
C ALA A 41 -1.89 2.36 -5.50
N ASP A 42 -1.96 2.32 -6.83
CA ASP A 42 -0.82 1.96 -7.65
C ASP A 42 0.35 2.93 -7.46
N ALA A 43 0.03 4.23 -7.36
CA ALA A 43 1.06 5.24 -7.14
C ALA A 43 1.78 5.01 -5.81
N LEU A 44 1.05 4.66 -4.74
CA LEU A 44 1.67 4.36 -3.46
C LEU A 44 2.52 3.10 -3.50
N ILE A 45 2.08 2.08 -4.22
CA ILE A 45 2.88 0.86 -4.41
C ILE A 45 4.23 1.21 -5.04
N GLY A 46 4.21 2.03 -6.10
CA GLY A 46 5.44 2.43 -6.77
C GLY A 46 6.31 3.34 -5.92
N GLU A 47 5.70 4.32 -5.27
CA GLU A 47 6.42 5.31 -4.47
C GLU A 47 7.16 4.66 -3.31
N LEU A 48 6.54 3.70 -2.64
CA LEU A 48 7.08 3.06 -1.44
C LEU A 48 7.71 1.70 -1.73
N SER A 49 7.79 1.31 -3.00
CA SER A 49 8.36 0.03 -3.44
C SER A 49 7.66 -1.17 -2.78
N LEU A 50 6.36 -1.08 -2.63
CA LEU A 50 5.59 -2.13 -1.96
C LEU A 50 5.54 -3.41 -2.78
N ASP A 51 5.80 -3.32 -4.08
CA ASP A 51 5.96 -4.49 -4.94
C ASP A 51 7.16 -5.34 -4.50
N ARG A 52 8.25 -4.70 -4.09
CA ARG A 52 9.42 -5.40 -3.59
C ARG A 52 9.25 -5.87 -2.16
N VAL A 53 8.70 -4.99 -1.31
CA VAL A 53 8.62 -5.27 0.13
C VAL A 53 7.56 -6.33 0.42
N PHE A 54 6.40 -6.22 -0.23
CA PHE A 54 5.27 -7.11 0.06
C PHE A 54 4.82 -7.95 -1.12
N GLY A 55 5.35 -7.71 -2.31
CA GLY A 55 4.94 -8.45 -3.50
C GLY A 55 3.61 -8.01 -4.11
N PHE A 56 3.15 -6.80 -3.84
CA PHE A 56 1.93 -6.30 -4.43
C PHE A 56 2.14 -5.91 -5.90
N ALA A 57 1.22 -6.31 -6.76
CA ALA A 57 1.27 -5.93 -8.16
C ALA A 57 0.30 -4.76 -8.40
N PRO A 58 0.77 -3.64 -9.01
CA PRO A 58 -0.14 -2.55 -9.36
C PRO A 58 -1.27 -3.04 -10.26
N GLY A 59 -2.45 -2.51 -10.04
CA GLY A 59 -3.63 -2.87 -10.83
C GLY A 59 -4.36 -4.12 -10.38
N THR A 60 -3.81 -4.88 -9.45
CA THR A 60 -4.40 -6.14 -9.02
C THR A 60 -4.64 -6.20 -7.53
N LEU A 61 -4.95 -5.08 -6.92
CA LEU A 61 -5.12 -5.03 -5.50
C LEU A 61 -6.33 -5.79 -5.02
N PRO A 62 -6.13 -6.44 -3.92
CA PRO A 62 -7.19 -7.15 -3.25
C PRO A 62 -8.27 -6.23 -2.78
#